data_72b31d438b42108917b6b0236f003912
#
_entry.id   72b31d438b42108917b6b0236f003912
#
_cell.length_a   1.000
_cell.length_b   1.000
_cell.length_c   1.000
_cell.angle_alpha   90.00
_cell.angle_beta   90.00
_cell.angle_gamma   90.00
#
_symmetry.space_group_name_H-M   'P 1'
#
loop_
_entity.id
_entity.type
_entity.pdbx_description
1 polymer ?
#
loop_
_entity_poly.entity_id
_entity_poly.type
_entity_poly.pdbx_seq_one_letter_code
_entity_poly.pdbx_strand_id
1 'polypeptide(L)'
;MKSNKTLWLVAAMLVLSLFLAACAGGGSDDEGGSGDEGSSEDSSSDEGSSDEGSSDEEASGSGGNDLEVAMGADIVSLDPHGNNDVPSSNVRSNIYETLVTQNDDMEVQEGLATDWEQVDDTTWSFTLREGVMFHDGTEFTASAVKANLDRILDPAQASPRTFLYEMITDVSVEGDYEVQITTEYPFAPLLAHLAHDAGGMISEEVIDADYENALSEAEEVDMSVEEYYELRAEGGSEFEEVSGEITEFVGTHVQENPYGTGYYKFDSRTSGESTTLTRYEDYWGEPATLDSVTFKVVPEPGARLAELETGESHIADITPTQKSNVEEGEGMRVEQVPSVSLSYIGFNMQKEPFDNKKVRQAINLAINQEEVIEGIYQGNGTVATGPLAPGVFGYDDSVEGLGYEPDRAQELLNEAGYEDGFETTLWTNDNESRVETAVYVQDVLSEYNIDVEVQELEWGTYLERTANGEHDMFVLGWSTVTGDADYGLYALFHSSAVGSTGNRSFVENEELDQLLDEGRRETDEEKRKEIYSEAQTLLADIAPMVYIHHQDHLKGVRENVENYSVDPLGIHQLKNVEITN
;
A
#
# COMPACT_ATOMS: atom_id res chain seq x y z
N MET A 1 8.16 41.69 17.74
CA MET A 1 7.31 40.57 18.05
C MET A 1 8.20 39.34 18.19
N LYS A 2 8.69 39.07 19.37
CA LYS A 2 9.48 37.88 19.73
C LYS A 2 8.97 37.47 21.12
N SER A 3 8.13 36.43 21.26
CA SER A 3 7.77 35.91 22.59
C SER A 3 6.78 34.73 22.62
N ASN A 4 6.64 33.87 21.65
CA ASN A 4 5.74 32.71 21.84
C ASN A 4 6.35 31.33 21.56
N LYS A 5 7.61 31.25 21.11
CA LYS A 5 8.27 29.95 20.88
C LYS A 5 8.85 29.29 22.14
N THR A 6 8.99 30.03 23.22
CA THR A 6 9.59 29.52 24.47
C THR A 6 8.53 28.88 25.41
N LEU A 7 7.25 29.15 25.21
CA LEU A 7 6.19 28.57 26.02
C LEU A 7 5.83 27.13 25.59
N TRP A 8 5.93 26.83 24.32
CA TRP A 8 5.66 25.47 23.77
C TRP A 8 6.72 24.44 24.17
N LEU A 9 8.00 24.83 24.26
CA LEU A 9 9.09 23.94 24.70
C LEU A 9 9.01 23.56 26.18
N VAL A 10 8.37 24.37 27.00
CA VAL A 10 8.20 24.08 28.43
C VAL A 10 6.99 23.16 28.68
N ALA A 11 5.96 23.23 27.85
CA ALA A 11 4.80 22.34 27.92
C ALA A 11 5.15 20.90 27.47
N ALA A 12 5.95 20.76 26.41
CA ALA A 12 6.41 19.45 25.93
C ALA A 12 7.35 18.73 26.92
N MET A 13 8.15 19.45 27.72
CA MET A 13 9.00 18.83 28.76
C MET A 13 8.23 18.41 30.01
N LEU A 14 7.04 18.92 30.26
CA LEU A 14 6.23 18.57 31.44
C LEU A 14 5.36 17.31 31.24
N VAL A 15 5.04 16.96 30.00
CA VAL A 15 4.31 15.73 29.64
C VAL A 15 5.23 14.50 29.66
N LEU A 16 6.51 14.66 29.33
CA LEU A 16 7.49 13.57 29.32
C LEU A 16 7.98 13.14 30.71
N SER A 17 7.67 13.90 31.78
CA SER A 17 8.09 13.60 33.15
C SER A 17 7.07 12.82 33.99
N LEU A 18 5.90 12.49 33.48
CA LEU A 18 4.83 11.76 34.17
C LEU A 18 4.80 10.25 33.93
N PHE A 19 5.58 9.73 32.98
CA PHE A 19 5.62 8.29 32.65
C PHE A 19 6.78 7.50 33.29
N LEU A 20 7.61 8.12 34.16
CA LEU A 20 8.80 7.49 34.77
C LEU A 20 8.67 7.17 36.27
N ALA A 21 7.47 7.12 36.84
CA ALA A 21 7.25 6.91 38.28
C ALA A 21 6.40 5.69 38.66
N ALA A 22 6.49 4.59 37.91
CA ALA A 22 5.77 3.36 38.27
C ALA A 22 6.60 2.08 38.02
N CYS A 23 7.80 1.96 38.60
CA CYS A 23 8.45 0.68 38.87
C CYS A 23 9.70 0.89 39.73
N ALA A 24 9.51 1.08 41.05
CA ALA A 24 10.59 0.89 42.00
C ALA A 24 10.01 0.59 43.40
N GLY A 25 10.22 -0.62 43.88
CA GLY A 25 10.01 -1.07 45.26
C GLY A 25 9.47 -2.50 45.30
N GLY A 26 10.13 -3.45 45.80
CA GLY A 26 11.22 -3.67 46.70
C GLY A 26 11.57 -5.13 46.76
N GLY A 27 12.86 -5.39 46.95
CA GLY A 27 13.43 -6.71 47.14
C GLY A 27 13.31 -7.24 48.54
N SER A 28 13.59 -8.51 48.68
CA SER A 28 14.56 -9.07 49.68
C SER A 28 14.49 -10.60 49.62
N ASP A 29 15.60 -11.19 49.32
CA ASP A 29 16.31 -12.34 49.89
C ASP A 29 15.47 -13.37 50.70
N ASP A 30 15.56 -14.67 50.36
CA ASP A 30 16.49 -15.57 51.05
C ASP A 30 16.50 -17.00 50.48
N GLU A 31 17.58 -17.68 50.76
CA GLU A 31 18.10 -18.95 50.29
C GLU A 31 17.27 -20.20 50.63
N GLY A 32 17.46 -21.26 49.87
CA GLY A 32 17.86 -22.56 50.41
C GLY A 32 16.91 -23.74 50.28
N GLY A 33 17.38 -24.80 49.60
CA GLY A 33 17.17 -26.15 50.10
C GLY A 33 16.40 -27.15 49.25
N SER A 34 17.14 -27.88 48.50
CA SER A 34 17.09 -29.32 48.11
C SER A 34 16.05 -30.26 48.72
N GLY A 35 15.65 -31.26 47.89
CA GLY A 35 15.28 -32.63 48.30
C GLY A 35 13.83 -33.00 47.95
N ASP A 36 13.65 -33.84 47.02
CA ASP A 36 13.73 -35.28 46.90
C ASP A 36 12.41 -36.01 47.16
N GLU A 37 12.06 -36.85 46.18
CA GLU A 37 11.34 -38.10 46.17
C GLU A 37 9.93 -38.29 46.76
N GLY A 38 9.11 -38.99 46.01
CA GLY A 38 8.32 -40.07 46.53
C GLY A 38 6.85 -40.15 46.11
N SER A 39 6.62 -40.87 45.05
CA SER A 39 5.73 -42.04 44.89
C SER A 39 4.34 -42.09 45.52
N SER A 40 3.44 -42.50 44.64
CA SER A 40 2.50 -43.62 44.71
C SER A 40 1.08 -43.44 45.29
N GLU A 41 0.17 -43.91 44.42
CA GLU A 41 -0.99 -44.78 44.68
C GLU A 41 -2.11 -44.23 45.58
N ASP A 42 -3.35 -44.43 45.35
CA ASP A 42 -4.20 -45.42 44.65
C ASP A 42 -5.68 -45.08 44.91
N SER A 43 -6.53 -45.55 43.97
CA SER A 43 -7.90 -46.07 44.14
C SER A 43 -9.03 -45.13 44.67
N SER A 44 -10.13 -45.09 44.06
CA SER A 44 -11.17 -45.97 43.64
C SER A 44 -12.51 -45.24 43.51
N SER A 45 -13.16 -45.56 42.43
CA SER A 45 -14.59 -45.79 42.20
C SER A 45 -15.65 -44.98 42.97
N ASP A 46 -16.58 -44.31 42.22
CA ASP A 46 -17.96 -44.83 42.21
C ASP A 46 -18.77 -44.31 41.02
N GLU A 47 -19.69 -45.16 40.60
CA GLU A 47 -20.54 -45.05 39.42
C GLU A 47 -21.69 -44.05 39.61
N GLY A 48 -22.10 -43.40 38.52
CA GLY A 48 -23.34 -42.62 38.45
C GLY A 48 -23.71 -42.28 37.02
N SER A 49 -24.41 -43.23 36.39
CA SER A 49 -25.03 -43.16 35.07
C SER A 49 -26.10 -42.09 34.94
N SER A 50 -26.13 -41.47 33.74
CA SER A 50 -27.26 -41.10 32.87
C SER A 50 -27.07 -39.67 32.37
N ASP A 51 -27.22 -39.32 31.17
CA ASP A 51 -28.11 -39.64 30.07
C ASP A 51 -27.67 -38.82 28.85
N GLU A 52 -27.98 -39.30 27.71
CA GLU A 52 -27.63 -38.88 26.38
C GLU A 52 -28.00 -37.42 26.05
N GLY A 53 -27.09 -36.77 25.32
CA GLY A 53 -27.29 -35.54 24.58
C GLY A 53 -26.10 -35.34 23.64
N SER A 54 -25.89 -36.28 22.70
CA SER A 54 -25.03 -36.01 21.57
C SER A 54 -25.72 -34.97 20.70
N SER A 55 -25.27 -33.73 20.78
CA SER A 55 -25.33 -32.83 19.63
C SER A 55 -24.10 -33.14 18.79
N ASP A 56 -24.27 -34.02 17.81
CA ASP A 56 -23.43 -34.02 16.63
C ASP A 56 -23.56 -32.59 16.02
N GLU A 57 -22.62 -31.74 16.32
CA GLU A 57 -22.27 -30.68 15.41
C GLU A 57 -21.66 -31.41 14.20
N GLU A 58 -22.51 -31.74 13.25
CA GLU A 58 -22.11 -31.99 11.89
C GLU A 58 -21.27 -30.77 11.49
N ALA A 59 -19.96 -30.99 11.31
CA ALA A 59 -19.18 -30.13 10.44
C ALA A 59 -19.93 -30.14 9.10
N SER A 60 -20.71 -29.09 8.87
CA SER A 60 -21.31 -28.83 7.58
C SER A 60 -20.12 -28.54 6.65
N GLY A 61 -19.66 -29.58 5.97
CA GLY A 61 -18.97 -29.41 4.72
C GLY A 61 -19.94 -28.64 3.82
N SER A 62 -19.82 -27.34 3.77
CA SER A 62 -20.55 -26.51 2.84
C SER A 62 -20.05 -26.90 1.45
N GLY A 63 -20.82 -27.71 0.74
CA GLY A 63 -20.75 -27.80 -0.70
C GLY A 63 -21.34 -26.52 -1.28
N GLY A 64 -21.00 -25.39 -0.71
CA GLY A 64 -21.38 -24.05 -1.09
C GLY A 64 -20.37 -23.49 -2.07
N ASN A 65 -20.81 -22.51 -2.81
CA ASN A 65 -20.03 -21.73 -3.77
C ASN A 65 -19.25 -20.62 -3.01
N ASP A 66 -18.53 -21.01 -1.95
CA ASP A 66 -17.86 -20.14 -0.99
C ASP A 66 -16.34 -20.22 -1.18
N LEU A 67 -15.66 -19.09 -1.27
CA LEU A 67 -14.21 -18.99 -1.47
C LEU A 67 -13.50 -18.63 -0.17
N GLU A 68 -12.41 -19.33 0.14
CA GLU A 68 -11.53 -19.04 1.26
C GLU A 68 -10.17 -18.53 0.73
N VAL A 69 -9.77 -17.32 1.16
CA VAL A 69 -8.50 -16.68 0.78
C VAL A 69 -7.64 -16.49 2.03
N ALA A 70 -6.48 -17.14 2.11
CA ALA A 70 -5.54 -16.99 3.22
C ALA A 70 -4.55 -15.85 2.96
N MET A 71 -4.67 -14.76 3.72
CA MET A 71 -3.80 -13.58 3.67
C MET A 71 -2.75 -13.59 4.77
N GLY A 72 -1.60 -12.96 4.52
CA GLY A 72 -0.51 -12.87 5.49
C GLY A 72 -0.72 -11.84 6.60
N ALA A 73 -1.65 -10.90 6.45
CA ALA A 73 -1.95 -9.85 7.42
C ALA A 73 -3.45 -9.53 7.44
N ASP A 74 -3.92 -9.04 8.59
CA ASP A 74 -5.29 -8.52 8.72
C ASP A 74 -5.45 -7.18 7.99
N ILE A 75 -6.68 -6.86 7.63
CA ILE A 75 -7.05 -5.56 7.11
C ILE A 75 -6.99 -4.50 8.24
N VAL A 76 -6.55 -3.30 7.89
CA VAL A 76 -6.53 -2.17 8.84
C VAL A 76 -7.88 -1.46 8.84
N SER A 77 -8.46 -1.22 7.68
CA SER A 77 -9.71 -0.47 7.54
C SER A 77 -10.54 -0.91 6.34
N LEU A 78 -11.86 -0.91 6.51
CA LEU A 78 -12.85 -1.02 5.43
C LEU A 78 -13.21 0.34 4.81
N ASP A 79 -12.79 1.46 5.41
CA ASP A 79 -12.93 2.79 4.82
C ASP A 79 -11.90 2.97 3.69
N PRO A 80 -12.31 3.20 2.42
CA PRO A 80 -11.39 3.36 1.30
C PRO A 80 -10.50 4.60 1.43
N HIS A 81 -10.93 5.62 2.17
CA HIS A 81 -10.17 6.84 2.42
C HIS A 81 -9.24 6.74 3.65
N GLY A 82 -9.41 5.72 4.50
CA GLY A 82 -8.82 5.66 5.84
C GLY A 82 -7.38 5.13 5.90
N ASN A 83 -6.93 4.38 4.88
CA ASN A 83 -5.59 3.78 4.88
C ASN A 83 -5.09 3.38 3.49
N ASN A 84 -3.87 2.82 3.43
CA ASN A 84 -3.18 2.54 2.17
C ASN A 84 -2.48 1.17 2.12
N ASP A 85 -2.94 0.17 2.88
CA ASP A 85 -2.33 -1.17 2.89
C ASP A 85 -3.02 -2.14 1.90
N VAL A 86 -2.23 -3.06 1.35
CA VAL A 86 -2.68 -4.04 0.35
C VAL A 86 -3.72 -5.04 0.89
N PRO A 87 -3.62 -5.58 2.12
CA PRO A 87 -4.66 -6.44 2.68
C PRO A 87 -6.04 -5.78 2.70
N SER A 88 -6.13 -4.51 3.13
CA SER A 88 -7.39 -3.75 3.10
C SER A 88 -7.88 -3.51 1.68
N SER A 89 -6.99 -3.15 0.74
CA SER A 89 -7.34 -2.95 -0.68
C SER A 89 -7.92 -4.21 -1.32
N ASN A 90 -7.40 -5.40 -1.00
CA ASN A 90 -7.93 -6.69 -1.47
C ASN A 90 -9.38 -6.96 -1.05
N VAL A 91 -9.80 -6.47 0.10
CA VAL A 91 -11.18 -6.59 0.57
C VAL A 91 -12.05 -5.48 0.00
N ARG A 92 -11.58 -4.23 0.07
CA ARG A 92 -12.32 -3.03 -0.36
C ARG A 92 -12.66 -3.01 -1.84
N SER A 93 -11.76 -3.49 -2.72
CA SER A 93 -11.98 -3.57 -4.17
C SER A 93 -13.18 -4.42 -4.59
N ASN A 94 -13.70 -5.26 -3.69
CA ASN A 94 -14.91 -6.04 -3.90
C ASN A 94 -16.17 -5.31 -3.43
N ILE A 95 -16.01 -4.33 -2.51
CA ILE A 95 -17.10 -3.58 -1.88
C ILE A 95 -17.36 -2.26 -2.61
N TYR A 96 -16.30 -1.58 -3.04
CA TYR A 96 -16.36 -0.25 -3.65
C TYR A 96 -15.90 -0.29 -5.09
N GLU A 97 -16.51 0.55 -5.90
CA GLU A 97 -16.07 0.83 -7.26
C GLU A 97 -15.65 2.30 -7.38
N THR A 98 -14.81 2.57 -8.37
CA THR A 98 -14.25 3.89 -8.67
C THR A 98 -14.92 4.50 -9.90
N LEU A 99 -14.72 5.81 -10.15
CA LEU A 99 -15.26 6.48 -11.34
C LEU A 99 -14.77 5.83 -12.63
N VAL A 100 -13.49 5.54 -12.69
CA VAL A 100 -12.83 4.82 -13.78
C VAL A 100 -12.00 3.71 -13.18
N THR A 101 -11.73 2.64 -13.93
CA THR A 101 -10.91 1.50 -13.49
C THR A 101 -9.67 1.37 -14.37
N GLN A 102 -8.82 0.40 -14.09
CA GLN A 102 -7.70 0.02 -14.95
C GLN A 102 -7.77 -1.46 -15.31
N ASN A 103 -7.34 -1.81 -16.52
CA ASN A 103 -7.17 -3.20 -16.95
C ASN A 103 -5.79 -3.75 -16.50
N ASP A 104 -5.48 -5.02 -16.88
CA ASP A 104 -4.20 -5.67 -16.54
C ASP A 104 -2.97 -4.98 -17.19
N ASP A 105 -3.18 -4.15 -18.21
CA ASP A 105 -2.14 -3.32 -18.84
C ASP A 105 -2.09 -1.90 -18.22
N MET A 106 -2.78 -1.67 -17.09
CA MET A 106 -2.92 -0.38 -16.38
C MET A 106 -3.56 0.74 -17.24
N GLU A 107 -4.24 0.40 -18.33
CA GLU A 107 -4.98 1.36 -19.13
C GLU A 107 -6.32 1.68 -18.50
N VAL A 108 -6.69 2.98 -18.49
CA VAL A 108 -7.95 3.46 -17.92
C VAL A 108 -9.15 2.90 -18.70
N GLN A 109 -10.14 2.40 -17.95
CA GLN A 109 -11.37 1.81 -18.46
C GLN A 109 -12.60 2.43 -17.78
N GLU A 110 -13.79 2.21 -18.38
CA GLU A 110 -15.06 2.56 -17.75
C GLU A 110 -15.22 1.88 -16.39
N GLY A 111 -15.66 2.65 -15.40
CA GLY A 111 -16.11 2.19 -14.09
C GLY A 111 -17.54 2.64 -13.82
N LEU A 112 -17.74 3.45 -12.78
CA LEU A 112 -18.99 4.14 -12.50
C LEU A 112 -19.24 5.32 -13.46
N ALA A 113 -18.21 5.85 -14.13
CA ALA A 113 -18.35 6.73 -15.28
C ALA A 113 -18.33 5.91 -16.57
N THR A 114 -19.20 6.23 -17.51
CA THR A 114 -19.35 5.58 -18.83
C THR A 114 -18.69 6.37 -19.96
N ASP A 115 -18.40 7.63 -19.72
CA ASP A 115 -17.71 8.53 -20.66
C ASP A 115 -17.10 9.70 -19.90
N TRP A 116 -16.03 10.28 -20.44
CA TRP A 116 -15.39 11.47 -19.89
C TRP A 116 -14.73 12.28 -20.99
N GLU A 117 -14.75 13.60 -20.83
CA GLU A 117 -14.07 14.51 -21.74
C GLU A 117 -13.41 15.67 -20.98
N GLN A 118 -12.26 16.11 -21.47
CA GLN A 118 -11.62 17.32 -21.01
C GLN A 118 -12.29 18.52 -21.67
N VAL A 119 -13.05 19.30 -20.90
CA VAL A 119 -13.81 20.46 -21.44
C VAL A 119 -12.96 21.71 -21.58
N ASP A 120 -11.91 21.83 -20.79
CA ASP A 120 -10.84 22.83 -20.92
C ASP A 120 -9.53 22.31 -20.29
N ASP A 121 -8.49 23.13 -20.22
CA ASP A 121 -7.16 22.69 -19.76
C ASP A 121 -7.15 22.12 -18.34
N THR A 122 -8.11 22.49 -17.49
CA THR A 122 -8.16 22.12 -16.07
C THR A 122 -9.45 21.40 -15.64
N THR A 123 -10.45 21.29 -16.52
CA THR A 123 -11.76 20.76 -16.18
C THR A 123 -12.10 19.51 -17.00
N TRP A 124 -12.48 18.45 -16.30
CA TRP A 124 -13.00 17.23 -16.88
C TRP A 124 -14.48 17.08 -16.55
N SER A 125 -15.29 16.64 -17.53
CA SER A 125 -16.68 16.25 -17.38
C SER A 125 -16.82 14.75 -17.46
N PHE A 126 -17.57 14.16 -16.52
CA PHE A 126 -17.83 12.72 -16.45
C PHE A 126 -19.32 12.47 -16.56
N THR A 127 -19.71 11.53 -17.45
CA THR A 127 -21.06 10.98 -17.54
C THR A 127 -21.13 9.72 -16.71
N LEU A 128 -22.01 9.70 -15.70
CA LEU A 128 -22.15 8.59 -14.76
C LEU A 128 -23.11 7.51 -15.27
N ARG A 129 -22.91 6.29 -14.81
CA ARG A 129 -23.77 5.15 -15.07
C ARG A 129 -25.09 5.32 -14.31
N GLU A 130 -26.23 5.26 -15.04
CA GLU A 130 -27.56 5.36 -14.45
C GLU A 130 -28.01 4.04 -13.80
N GLY A 131 -28.78 4.11 -12.72
CA GLY A 131 -29.42 2.98 -12.05
C GLY A 131 -28.47 2.11 -11.23
N VAL A 132 -27.29 2.61 -10.88
CA VAL A 132 -26.38 1.97 -9.92
C VAL A 132 -26.87 2.23 -8.50
N MET A 133 -26.94 1.17 -7.69
CA MET A 133 -27.38 1.26 -6.29
C MET A 133 -26.23 0.92 -5.36
N PHE A 134 -26.11 1.66 -4.27
CA PHE A 134 -25.25 1.30 -3.15
C PHE A 134 -25.81 0.10 -2.37
N HIS A 135 -25.03 -0.52 -1.52
CA HIS A 135 -25.42 -1.68 -0.69
C HIS A 135 -26.53 -1.33 0.32
N ASP A 136 -26.69 -0.07 0.69
CA ASP A 136 -27.79 0.43 1.54
C ASP A 136 -29.10 0.67 0.78
N GLY A 137 -29.08 0.56 -0.55
CA GLY A 137 -30.22 0.76 -1.43
C GLY A 137 -30.43 2.21 -1.87
N THR A 138 -29.51 3.12 -1.59
CA THR A 138 -29.48 4.47 -2.15
C THR A 138 -28.93 4.47 -3.58
N GLU A 139 -29.28 5.44 -4.39
CA GLU A 139 -28.84 5.53 -5.79
C GLU A 139 -27.51 6.29 -5.90
N PHE A 140 -26.57 5.76 -6.71
CA PHE A 140 -25.33 6.46 -7.05
C PHE A 140 -25.61 7.60 -8.04
N THR A 141 -25.26 8.81 -7.66
CA THR A 141 -25.45 10.03 -8.45
C THR A 141 -24.23 10.95 -8.37
N ALA A 142 -24.24 12.05 -9.11
CA ALA A 142 -23.17 13.05 -9.09
C ALA A 142 -22.97 13.69 -7.70
N SER A 143 -24.01 13.74 -6.84
CA SER A 143 -23.85 14.23 -5.46
C SER A 143 -22.97 13.29 -4.63
N ALA A 144 -23.10 11.96 -4.81
CA ALA A 144 -22.24 11.01 -4.13
C ALA A 144 -20.76 11.15 -4.55
N VAL A 145 -20.48 11.39 -5.85
CA VAL A 145 -19.13 11.68 -6.32
C VAL A 145 -18.54 12.89 -5.62
N LYS A 146 -19.32 13.99 -5.55
CA LYS A 146 -18.89 15.20 -4.84
C LYS A 146 -18.63 14.93 -3.37
N ALA A 147 -19.54 14.25 -2.67
CA ALA A 147 -19.40 13.93 -1.26
C ALA A 147 -18.11 13.12 -0.97
N ASN A 148 -17.77 12.13 -1.81
CA ASN A 148 -16.57 11.32 -1.69
C ASN A 148 -15.29 12.12 -1.92
N LEU A 149 -15.23 12.93 -2.99
CA LEU A 149 -14.06 13.76 -3.28
C LEU A 149 -13.87 14.88 -2.24
N ASP A 150 -14.95 15.49 -1.79
CA ASP A 150 -14.91 16.46 -0.68
C ASP A 150 -14.44 15.83 0.63
N ARG A 151 -14.81 14.54 0.89
CA ARG A 151 -14.42 13.81 2.09
C ARG A 151 -12.93 13.44 2.09
N ILE A 152 -12.38 12.93 0.98
CA ILE A 152 -10.96 12.55 0.93
C ILE A 152 -10.04 13.77 1.02
N LEU A 153 -10.53 14.95 0.63
CA LEU A 153 -9.81 16.22 0.75
C LEU A 153 -10.00 16.90 2.11
N ASP A 154 -10.96 16.43 2.92
CA ASP A 154 -11.24 17.01 4.24
C ASP A 154 -10.10 16.67 5.23
N PRO A 155 -9.47 17.68 5.88
CA PRO A 155 -8.46 17.44 6.91
C PRO A 155 -8.95 16.55 8.05
N ALA A 156 -10.26 16.54 8.38
CA ALA A 156 -10.85 15.69 9.40
C ALA A 156 -10.74 14.20 9.06
N GLN A 157 -10.77 13.84 7.78
CA GLN A 157 -10.56 12.46 7.32
C GLN A 157 -9.11 11.99 7.50
N ALA A 158 -8.14 12.92 7.51
CA ALA A 158 -6.71 12.64 7.63
C ALA A 158 -6.22 11.52 6.71
N SER A 159 -6.75 11.45 5.49
CA SER A 159 -6.45 10.39 4.53
C SER A 159 -4.97 10.36 4.17
N PRO A 160 -4.30 9.20 4.26
CA PRO A 160 -2.91 9.06 3.80
C PRO A 160 -2.79 9.15 2.27
N ARG A 161 -3.92 9.22 1.54
CA ARG A 161 -4.00 9.32 0.08
C ARG A 161 -4.50 10.67 -0.43
N THR A 162 -4.71 11.67 0.44
CA THR A 162 -5.14 13.02 0.06
C THR A 162 -4.28 13.59 -1.07
N PHE A 163 -2.96 13.33 -1.07
CA PHE A 163 -2.04 13.83 -2.09
C PHE A 163 -2.35 13.38 -3.53
N LEU A 164 -3.12 12.29 -3.71
CA LEU A 164 -3.59 11.87 -5.04
C LEU A 164 -4.68 12.78 -5.60
N TYR A 165 -5.35 13.53 -4.74
CA TYR A 165 -6.53 14.35 -5.07
C TYR A 165 -6.34 15.83 -4.75
N GLU A 166 -5.24 16.24 -4.12
CA GLU A 166 -5.01 17.60 -3.63
C GLU A 166 -5.00 18.68 -4.73
N MET A 167 -4.77 18.29 -6.00
CA MET A 167 -4.87 19.19 -7.14
C MET A 167 -6.32 19.50 -7.54
N ILE A 168 -7.32 18.77 -7.04
CA ILE A 168 -8.73 19.03 -7.28
C ILE A 168 -9.13 20.28 -6.47
N THR A 169 -9.65 21.29 -7.16
CA THR A 169 -10.06 22.55 -6.54
C THR A 169 -11.58 22.75 -6.48
N ASP A 170 -12.31 22.03 -7.34
CA ASP A 170 -13.78 22.07 -7.36
C ASP A 170 -14.36 20.80 -7.95
N VAL A 171 -15.49 20.37 -7.40
CA VAL A 171 -16.33 19.30 -7.92
C VAL A 171 -17.75 19.83 -8.04
N SER A 172 -18.22 20.06 -9.28
CA SER A 172 -19.54 20.62 -9.55
C SER A 172 -20.50 19.56 -10.09
N VAL A 173 -21.71 19.56 -9.54
CA VAL A 173 -22.83 18.69 -9.95
C VAL A 173 -23.62 19.41 -11.04
N GLU A 174 -23.54 18.94 -12.29
CA GLU A 174 -24.22 19.53 -13.44
C GLU A 174 -25.58 18.89 -13.73
N GLY A 175 -25.82 17.71 -13.15
CA GLY A 175 -27.06 16.95 -13.24
C GLY A 175 -26.98 15.71 -12.36
N ASP A 176 -28.04 14.89 -12.32
CA ASP A 176 -28.04 13.68 -11.49
C ASP A 176 -26.92 12.70 -11.87
N TYR A 177 -26.53 12.70 -13.16
CA TYR A 177 -25.51 11.79 -13.72
C TYR A 177 -24.42 12.51 -14.53
N GLU A 178 -24.16 13.77 -14.21
CA GLU A 178 -23.08 14.56 -14.82
C GLU A 178 -22.34 15.34 -13.74
N VAL A 179 -21.02 15.14 -13.65
CA VAL A 179 -20.15 15.81 -12.69
C VAL A 179 -18.93 16.39 -13.40
N GLN A 180 -18.52 17.59 -13.00
CA GLN A 180 -17.27 18.17 -13.45
C GLN A 180 -16.27 18.25 -12.31
N ILE A 181 -15.01 17.91 -12.62
CA ILE A 181 -13.86 17.97 -11.70
C ILE A 181 -12.88 18.98 -12.25
N THR A 182 -12.55 20.02 -11.47
CA THR A 182 -11.61 21.06 -11.84
C THR A 182 -10.34 20.93 -11.01
N THR A 183 -9.18 21.03 -11.67
CA THR A 183 -7.85 20.97 -11.06
C THR A 183 -7.19 22.34 -11.04
N GLU A 184 -6.21 22.57 -10.14
CA GLU A 184 -5.47 23.82 -10.00
C GLU A 184 -4.67 24.18 -11.28
N TYR A 185 -4.18 23.17 -11.98
CA TYR A 185 -3.42 23.26 -13.23
C TYR A 185 -3.77 22.05 -14.11
N PRO A 186 -3.43 22.06 -15.43
CA PRO A 186 -3.62 20.87 -16.26
C PRO A 186 -2.92 19.66 -15.62
N PHE A 187 -3.70 18.66 -15.21
CA PHE A 187 -3.21 17.50 -14.48
C PHE A 187 -3.53 16.22 -15.24
N ALA A 188 -2.57 15.77 -16.06
CA ALA A 188 -2.74 14.60 -16.92
C ALA A 188 -2.96 13.26 -16.16
N PRO A 189 -2.37 13.03 -14.97
CA PRO A 189 -2.59 11.79 -14.22
C PRO A 189 -3.97 11.65 -13.58
N LEU A 190 -4.88 12.63 -13.69
CA LEU A 190 -6.16 12.64 -12.97
C LEU A 190 -6.95 11.33 -13.08
N LEU A 191 -7.08 10.79 -14.31
CA LEU A 191 -7.84 9.55 -14.53
C LEU A 191 -7.20 8.34 -13.83
N ALA A 192 -5.88 8.24 -13.86
CA ALA A 192 -5.14 7.18 -13.16
C ALA A 192 -5.29 7.30 -11.62
N HIS A 193 -5.37 8.54 -11.09
CA HIS A 193 -5.62 8.77 -9.67
C HIS A 193 -7.07 8.44 -9.28
N LEU A 194 -8.05 8.75 -10.15
CA LEU A 194 -9.45 8.41 -9.93
C LEU A 194 -9.73 6.89 -10.03
N ALA A 195 -8.84 6.11 -10.65
CA ALA A 195 -8.91 4.67 -10.71
C ALA A 195 -8.36 3.98 -9.46
N HIS A 196 -7.59 4.69 -8.63
CA HIS A 196 -7.00 4.13 -7.41
C HIS A 196 -8.09 3.78 -6.38
N ASP A 197 -7.91 2.70 -5.60
CA ASP A 197 -8.88 2.19 -4.62
C ASP A 197 -9.32 3.20 -3.55
N ALA A 198 -8.48 4.19 -3.25
CA ALA A 198 -8.84 5.33 -2.40
C ALA A 198 -9.91 6.25 -3.04
N GLY A 199 -10.21 6.12 -4.33
CA GLY A 199 -11.34 6.75 -5.01
C GLY A 199 -12.63 5.94 -4.96
N GLY A 200 -12.66 4.87 -4.16
CA GLY A 200 -13.84 4.02 -3.98
C GLY A 200 -15.05 4.81 -3.45
N MET A 201 -16.19 4.70 -4.14
CA MET A 201 -17.38 5.47 -3.83
C MET A 201 -18.16 4.86 -2.67
N ILE A 202 -18.30 5.64 -1.58
CA ILE A 202 -19.11 5.35 -0.40
C ILE A 202 -20.49 5.98 -0.60
N SER A 203 -21.56 5.38 -0.08
CA SER A 203 -22.89 5.99 -0.04
C SER A 203 -22.84 7.35 0.66
N GLU A 204 -23.49 8.36 0.05
CA GLU A 204 -23.58 9.72 0.61
C GLU A 204 -24.28 9.71 1.97
N GLU A 205 -25.33 8.88 2.16
CA GLU A 205 -25.99 8.73 3.47
C GLU A 205 -25.05 8.17 4.56
N VAL A 206 -24.11 7.28 4.20
CA VAL A 206 -23.11 6.77 5.13
C VAL A 206 -22.07 7.82 5.47
N ILE A 207 -21.66 8.65 4.50
CA ILE A 207 -20.74 9.78 4.73
C ILE A 207 -21.39 10.78 5.69
N ASP A 208 -22.64 11.15 5.47
CA ASP A 208 -23.36 12.07 6.35
C ASP A 208 -23.49 11.50 7.77
N ALA A 209 -23.84 10.21 7.90
CA ALA A 209 -23.93 9.55 9.19
C ALA A 209 -22.58 9.44 9.89
N ASP A 210 -21.46 9.29 9.15
CA ASP A 210 -20.09 9.27 9.70
C ASP A 210 -19.73 10.62 10.31
N TYR A 211 -20.01 11.73 9.61
CA TYR A 211 -19.82 13.07 10.15
C TYR A 211 -20.79 13.40 11.30
N GLU A 212 -22.08 12.98 11.25
CA GLU A 212 -23.01 13.10 12.37
C GLU A 212 -22.45 12.40 13.63
N ASN A 213 -21.96 11.18 13.46
CA ASN A 213 -21.32 10.43 14.54
C ASN A 213 -20.10 11.16 15.07
N ALA A 214 -19.19 11.60 14.20
CA ALA A 214 -17.96 12.28 14.58
C ALA A 214 -18.24 13.60 15.35
N LEU A 215 -19.19 14.41 14.85
CA LEU A 215 -19.61 15.65 15.52
C LEU A 215 -20.28 15.38 16.87
N SER A 216 -21.03 14.28 17.02
CA SER A 216 -21.70 13.93 18.28
C SER A 216 -20.76 13.38 19.35
N GLU A 217 -19.66 12.71 18.94
CA GLU A 217 -18.65 12.17 19.85
C GLU A 217 -17.65 13.23 20.32
N ALA A 218 -17.44 14.29 19.55
CA ALA A 218 -16.58 15.41 19.91
C ALA A 218 -17.24 16.29 20.97
N GLU A 219 -16.84 16.17 22.25
CA GLU A 219 -17.51 16.80 23.41
C GLU A 219 -17.60 18.33 23.32
N GLU A 220 -16.71 18.99 22.56
CA GLU A 220 -16.60 20.46 22.47
C GLU A 220 -17.29 21.03 21.22
N VAL A 221 -17.83 20.19 20.33
CA VAL A 221 -18.50 20.58 19.08
C VAL A 221 -20.02 20.45 19.21
N ASP A 222 -20.77 21.55 19.02
CA ASP A 222 -22.25 21.59 18.99
C ASP A 222 -22.71 22.14 17.63
N MET A 223 -22.64 21.28 16.60
CA MET A 223 -22.84 21.64 15.20
C MET A 223 -23.54 20.48 14.45
N SER A 224 -24.42 20.81 13.49
CA SER A 224 -24.98 19.82 12.58
C SER A 224 -24.02 19.53 11.42
N VAL A 225 -24.27 18.45 10.68
CA VAL A 225 -23.48 18.09 9.47
C VAL A 225 -23.57 19.19 8.42
N GLU A 226 -24.77 19.76 8.21
CA GLU A 226 -24.96 20.85 7.25
C GLU A 226 -24.13 22.09 7.63
N GLU A 227 -24.10 22.45 8.92
CA GLU A 227 -23.29 23.57 9.42
C GLU A 227 -21.79 23.27 9.24
N TYR A 228 -21.36 22.02 9.45
CA TYR A 228 -19.99 21.60 9.20
C TYR A 228 -19.60 21.72 7.73
N TYR A 229 -20.48 21.28 6.81
CA TYR A 229 -20.22 21.39 5.37
C TYR A 229 -20.18 22.86 4.89
N GLU A 230 -21.05 23.72 5.45
CA GLU A 230 -20.96 25.16 5.20
C GLU A 230 -19.62 25.74 5.69
N LEU A 231 -19.20 25.36 6.91
CA LEU A 231 -17.93 25.77 7.49
C LEU A 231 -16.72 25.27 6.68
N ARG A 232 -16.78 24.02 6.21
CA ARG A 232 -15.76 23.45 5.31
C ARG A 232 -15.64 24.25 4.01
N ALA A 233 -16.76 24.62 3.42
CA ALA A 233 -16.77 25.43 2.20
C ALA A 233 -16.25 26.85 2.42
N GLU A 234 -16.46 27.44 3.61
CA GLU A 234 -15.92 28.75 3.99
C GLU A 234 -14.42 28.69 4.31
N GLY A 235 -13.95 27.56 4.87
CA GLY A 235 -12.57 27.36 5.30
C GLY A 235 -12.15 28.24 6.46
N GLY A 236 -10.84 28.32 6.69
CA GLY A 236 -10.26 29.19 7.72
C GLY A 236 -10.07 28.54 9.08
N SER A 237 -9.69 29.34 10.10
CA SER A 237 -9.22 28.83 11.39
C SER A 237 -10.30 28.12 12.21
N GLU A 238 -11.58 28.46 12.05
CA GLU A 238 -12.69 27.79 12.73
C GLU A 238 -12.90 26.38 12.16
N PHE A 239 -12.84 26.27 10.83
CA PHE A 239 -12.84 24.96 10.18
C PHE A 239 -11.64 24.09 10.60
N GLU A 240 -10.42 24.65 10.60
CA GLU A 240 -9.21 23.94 11.05
C GLU A 240 -9.32 23.44 12.49
N GLU A 241 -9.96 24.20 13.39
CA GLU A 241 -10.20 23.84 14.78
C GLU A 241 -11.20 22.68 14.89
N VAL A 242 -12.37 22.83 14.26
CA VAL A 242 -13.44 21.80 14.30
C VAL A 242 -13.00 20.51 13.61
N SER A 243 -12.39 20.58 12.42
CA SER A 243 -11.89 19.39 11.74
C SER A 243 -10.85 18.64 12.57
N GLY A 244 -9.99 19.36 13.31
CA GLY A 244 -9.03 18.75 14.23
C GLY A 244 -9.67 18.05 15.42
N GLU A 245 -10.80 18.55 15.93
CA GLU A 245 -11.53 17.95 17.05
C GLU A 245 -12.27 16.67 16.69
N ILE A 246 -12.76 16.54 15.44
CA ILE A 246 -13.51 15.38 14.99
C ILE A 246 -12.66 14.28 14.32
N THR A 247 -11.37 14.55 14.02
CA THR A 247 -10.49 13.66 13.23
C THR A 247 -10.43 12.22 13.78
N GLU A 248 -10.42 12.03 15.11
CA GLU A 248 -10.32 10.68 15.69
C GLU A 248 -11.60 9.85 15.54
N PHE A 249 -12.73 10.48 15.19
CA PHE A 249 -14.04 9.84 15.09
C PHE A 249 -14.46 9.61 13.63
N VAL A 250 -13.96 10.42 12.68
CA VAL A 250 -14.26 10.28 11.25
C VAL A 250 -13.75 8.94 10.72
N GLY A 251 -14.55 8.25 9.92
CA GLY A 251 -14.28 6.92 9.36
C GLY A 251 -14.74 5.76 10.24
N THR A 252 -15.14 6.00 11.50
CA THR A 252 -15.58 4.94 12.40
C THR A 252 -16.90 4.32 11.94
N HIS A 253 -17.85 5.15 11.53
CA HIS A 253 -19.14 4.68 11.03
C HIS A 253 -19.04 3.99 9.65
N VAL A 254 -18.17 4.49 8.77
CA VAL A 254 -17.88 3.85 7.48
C VAL A 254 -17.28 2.46 7.66
N GLN A 255 -16.38 2.26 8.61
CA GLN A 255 -15.83 0.94 8.91
C GLN A 255 -16.86 -0.09 9.35
N GLU A 256 -17.90 0.34 10.07
CA GLU A 256 -18.99 -0.51 10.53
C GLU A 256 -20.06 -0.74 9.45
N ASN A 257 -20.20 0.23 8.51
CA ASN A 257 -21.20 0.25 7.44
C ASN A 257 -20.51 0.51 6.08
N PRO A 258 -19.67 -0.41 5.58
CA PRO A 258 -18.90 -0.19 4.36
C PRO A 258 -19.80 -0.40 3.12
N TYR A 259 -20.67 0.57 2.82
CA TYR A 259 -21.64 0.50 1.74
C TYR A 259 -21.12 1.19 0.48
N GLY A 260 -20.58 0.37 -0.43
CA GLY A 260 -20.18 0.73 -1.79
C GLY A 260 -21.19 0.26 -2.83
N THR A 261 -20.77 0.24 -4.09
CA THR A 261 -21.56 -0.22 -5.26
C THR A 261 -21.08 -1.58 -5.79
N GLY A 262 -20.06 -2.19 -5.17
CA GLY A 262 -19.37 -3.38 -5.66
C GLY A 262 -20.22 -4.65 -5.70
N TYR A 263 -19.71 -5.67 -6.36
CA TYR A 263 -20.40 -6.95 -6.59
C TYR A 263 -20.44 -7.88 -5.38
N TYR A 264 -19.67 -7.58 -4.32
CA TYR A 264 -19.82 -8.16 -2.98
C TYR A 264 -20.13 -7.05 -1.98
N LYS A 265 -20.87 -7.40 -0.93
CA LYS A 265 -21.13 -6.54 0.22
C LYS A 265 -20.56 -7.16 1.49
N PHE A 266 -20.22 -6.32 2.42
CA PHE A 266 -19.74 -6.71 3.74
C PHE A 266 -20.82 -7.51 4.49
N ASP A 267 -20.40 -8.63 5.10
CA ASP A 267 -21.25 -9.45 5.97
C ASP A 267 -20.77 -9.38 7.42
N SER A 268 -19.51 -9.77 7.66
CA SER A 268 -18.98 -9.86 9.02
C SER A 268 -17.46 -9.78 9.07
N ARG A 269 -16.92 -9.37 10.22
CA ARG A 269 -15.48 -9.36 10.51
C ARG A 269 -15.21 -9.76 11.95
N THR A 270 -14.23 -10.66 12.12
CA THR A 270 -13.55 -10.92 13.38
C THR A 270 -12.11 -10.45 13.27
N SER A 271 -11.77 -9.35 13.96
CA SER A 271 -10.42 -8.77 13.87
C SER A 271 -9.34 -9.78 14.25
N GLY A 272 -8.31 -9.88 13.43
CA GLY A 272 -7.22 -10.84 13.57
C GLY A 272 -7.55 -12.27 13.12
N GLU A 273 -8.78 -12.54 12.65
CA GLU A 273 -9.21 -13.86 12.21
C GLU A 273 -9.71 -13.85 10.76
N SER A 274 -10.77 -13.11 10.45
CA SER A 274 -11.37 -13.11 9.11
C SER A 274 -12.29 -11.94 8.81
N THR A 275 -12.48 -11.68 7.51
CA THR A 275 -13.51 -10.79 6.96
C THR A 275 -14.28 -11.53 5.89
N THR A 276 -15.62 -11.59 5.99
CA THR A 276 -16.51 -12.27 5.06
C THR A 276 -17.33 -11.26 4.27
N LEU A 277 -17.38 -11.48 2.97
CA LEU A 277 -18.23 -10.74 2.03
C LEU A 277 -19.26 -11.69 1.43
N THR A 278 -20.47 -11.19 1.15
CA THR A 278 -21.53 -11.95 0.47
C THR A 278 -21.90 -11.28 -0.83
N ARG A 279 -22.31 -12.10 -1.82
CA ARG A 279 -22.72 -11.60 -3.13
C ARG A 279 -23.82 -10.54 -3.02
N TYR A 280 -23.67 -9.45 -3.78
CA TYR A 280 -24.70 -8.44 -3.95
C TYR A 280 -25.61 -8.81 -5.13
N GLU A 281 -26.82 -9.32 -4.82
CA GLU A 281 -27.75 -9.83 -5.84
C GLU A 281 -28.33 -8.72 -6.73
N ASP A 282 -28.41 -7.50 -6.21
CA ASP A 282 -28.93 -6.32 -6.93
C ASP A 282 -27.82 -5.50 -7.59
N TYR A 283 -26.62 -6.11 -7.80
CA TYR A 283 -25.53 -5.46 -8.48
C TYR A 283 -25.93 -4.98 -9.89
N TRP A 284 -25.54 -3.78 -10.27
CA TRP A 284 -25.94 -3.14 -11.52
C TRP A 284 -25.46 -3.88 -12.79
N GLY A 285 -24.39 -4.65 -12.71
CA GLY A 285 -23.88 -5.52 -13.78
C GLY A 285 -24.32 -6.97 -13.58
N GLU A 286 -23.52 -7.91 -14.08
CA GLU A 286 -23.71 -9.32 -13.74
C GLU A 286 -23.20 -9.55 -12.30
N PRO A 287 -24.02 -10.11 -11.39
CA PRO A 287 -23.59 -10.43 -10.03
C PRO A 287 -22.38 -11.36 -10.01
N ALA A 288 -21.63 -11.35 -8.92
CA ALA A 288 -20.52 -12.29 -8.71
C ALA A 288 -21.00 -13.75 -8.80
N THR A 289 -20.11 -14.65 -9.24
CA THR A 289 -20.46 -16.06 -9.42
C THR A 289 -20.56 -16.81 -8.08
N LEU A 290 -19.67 -16.49 -7.13
CA LEU A 290 -19.64 -17.14 -5.81
C LEU A 290 -20.67 -16.51 -4.85
N ASP A 291 -21.13 -17.30 -3.88
CA ASP A 291 -22.10 -16.83 -2.88
C ASP A 291 -21.43 -16.00 -1.80
N SER A 292 -20.20 -16.37 -1.41
CA SER A 292 -19.41 -15.64 -0.42
C SER A 292 -17.90 -15.75 -0.67
N VAL A 293 -17.16 -14.80 -0.12
CA VAL A 293 -15.69 -14.80 -0.04
C VAL A 293 -15.28 -14.49 1.39
N THR A 294 -14.44 -15.35 1.99
CA THR A 294 -13.85 -15.13 3.30
C THR A 294 -12.35 -14.93 3.18
N PHE A 295 -11.89 -13.77 3.59
CA PHE A 295 -10.47 -13.45 3.73
C PHE A 295 -10.02 -13.81 5.15
N LYS A 296 -9.18 -14.84 5.27
CA LYS A 296 -8.65 -15.38 6.53
C LYS A 296 -7.29 -14.79 6.84
N VAL A 297 -7.02 -14.48 8.09
CA VAL A 297 -5.72 -13.97 8.56
C VAL A 297 -4.86 -15.16 9.01
N VAL A 298 -3.86 -15.51 8.20
CA VAL A 298 -2.93 -16.63 8.47
C VAL A 298 -1.49 -16.08 8.33
N PRO A 299 -0.90 -15.49 9.38
CA PRO A 299 0.37 -14.77 9.30
C PRO A 299 1.56 -15.66 8.91
N GLU A 300 1.60 -16.89 9.41
CA GLU A 300 2.72 -17.80 9.18
C GLU A 300 2.69 -18.40 7.77
N PRO A 301 3.72 -18.18 6.92
CA PRO A 301 3.75 -18.67 5.54
C PRO A 301 3.57 -20.20 5.44
N GLY A 302 4.15 -20.95 6.38
CA GLY A 302 4.02 -22.40 6.42
C GLY A 302 2.59 -22.88 6.71
N ALA A 303 1.83 -22.15 7.53
CA ALA A 303 0.43 -22.43 7.81
C ALA A 303 -0.45 -22.14 6.58
N ARG A 304 -0.23 -21.01 5.88
CA ARG A 304 -0.94 -20.69 4.63
C ARG A 304 -0.75 -21.77 3.57
N LEU A 305 0.49 -22.24 3.40
CA LEU A 305 0.77 -23.35 2.47
C LEU A 305 0.05 -24.64 2.89
N ALA A 306 0.03 -24.98 4.19
CA ALA A 306 -0.67 -26.17 4.69
C ALA A 306 -2.19 -26.09 4.49
N GLU A 307 -2.82 -24.93 4.69
CA GLU A 307 -4.24 -24.72 4.38
C GLU A 307 -4.54 -24.89 2.88
N LEU A 308 -3.66 -24.37 2.02
CA LEU A 308 -3.77 -24.56 0.58
C LEU A 308 -3.65 -26.03 0.19
N GLU A 309 -2.67 -26.78 0.75
CA GLU A 309 -2.47 -28.21 0.51
C GLU A 309 -3.67 -29.06 0.95
N THR A 310 -4.26 -28.75 2.08
CA THR A 310 -5.43 -29.47 2.63
C THR A 310 -6.74 -29.08 1.97
N GLY A 311 -6.79 -27.93 1.26
CA GLY A 311 -8.00 -27.34 0.70
C GLY A 311 -8.87 -26.63 1.72
N GLU A 312 -8.33 -26.29 2.89
CA GLU A 312 -8.96 -25.39 3.86
C GLU A 312 -8.98 -23.95 3.38
N SER A 313 -8.01 -23.56 2.57
CA SER A 313 -8.01 -22.32 1.78
C SER A 313 -7.90 -22.64 0.29
N HIS A 314 -8.60 -21.89 -0.53
CA HIS A 314 -8.63 -22.03 -1.99
C HIS A 314 -7.52 -21.24 -2.67
N ILE A 315 -7.17 -20.07 -2.08
CA ILE A 315 -6.13 -19.16 -2.53
C ILE A 315 -5.30 -18.78 -1.31
N ALA A 316 -3.98 -18.66 -1.48
CA ALA A 316 -3.08 -18.25 -0.41
C ALA A 316 -1.93 -17.37 -0.94
N ASP A 317 -1.55 -16.35 -0.17
CA ASP A 317 -0.29 -15.64 -0.38
C ASP A 317 0.88 -16.57 -0.13
N ILE A 318 1.75 -16.74 -1.12
CA ILE A 318 2.95 -17.58 -1.01
C ILE A 318 4.23 -16.75 -1.16
N THR A 319 5.31 -17.22 -0.53
CA THR A 319 6.64 -16.63 -0.68
C THR A 319 7.36 -17.21 -1.90
N PRO A 320 8.37 -16.53 -2.46
CA PRO A 320 9.20 -17.08 -3.53
C PRO A 320 9.78 -18.47 -3.20
N THR A 321 10.17 -18.69 -1.95
CA THR A 321 10.73 -19.97 -1.48
C THR A 321 9.71 -21.12 -1.44
N GLN A 322 8.41 -20.82 -1.45
CA GLN A 322 7.32 -21.80 -1.48
C GLN A 322 6.83 -22.14 -2.88
N LYS A 323 7.24 -21.37 -3.89
CA LYS A 323 6.78 -21.52 -5.28
C LYS A 323 6.91 -22.97 -5.77
N SER A 324 8.09 -23.56 -5.63
CA SER A 324 8.33 -24.93 -6.07
C SER A 324 7.47 -25.97 -5.31
N ASN A 325 7.18 -25.73 -4.03
CA ASN A 325 6.31 -26.63 -3.26
C ASN A 325 4.88 -26.63 -3.82
N VAL A 326 4.37 -25.47 -4.22
CA VAL A 326 3.04 -25.34 -4.82
C VAL A 326 3.02 -25.94 -6.23
N GLU A 327 4.04 -25.68 -7.08
CA GLU A 327 4.15 -26.21 -8.43
C GLU A 327 4.27 -27.75 -8.48
N GLU A 328 4.94 -28.36 -7.49
CA GLU A 328 5.09 -29.82 -7.38
C GLU A 328 3.94 -30.47 -6.61
N GLY A 329 3.11 -29.68 -5.90
CA GLY A 329 2.00 -30.15 -5.09
C GLY A 329 0.81 -30.63 -5.92
N GLU A 330 0.09 -31.64 -5.45
CA GLU A 330 -1.07 -32.19 -6.17
C GLU A 330 -2.30 -31.28 -5.99
N GLY A 331 -2.94 -30.91 -7.10
CA GLY A 331 -4.18 -30.13 -7.11
C GLY A 331 -3.98 -28.63 -6.79
N MET A 332 -2.78 -28.13 -6.99
CA MET A 332 -2.44 -26.72 -6.81
C MET A 332 -1.68 -26.18 -8.02
N ARG A 333 -1.73 -24.87 -8.21
CA ARG A 333 -0.93 -24.14 -9.19
C ARG A 333 -0.45 -22.80 -8.61
N VAL A 334 0.60 -22.25 -9.19
CA VAL A 334 1.04 -20.88 -8.91
C VAL A 334 0.41 -19.94 -9.92
N GLU A 335 -0.21 -18.88 -9.42
CA GLU A 335 -0.55 -17.69 -10.19
C GLU A 335 0.59 -16.68 -9.99
N GLN A 336 1.30 -16.36 -11.07
CA GLN A 336 2.42 -15.44 -11.07
C GLN A 336 2.15 -14.30 -12.04
N VAL A 337 2.11 -13.07 -11.55
CA VAL A 337 1.76 -11.88 -12.33
C VAL A 337 2.81 -10.80 -12.12
N PRO A 338 3.35 -10.20 -13.19
CA PRO A 338 4.23 -9.04 -13.08
C PRO A 338 3.58 -7.91 -12.29
N SER A 339 4.32 -7.29 -11.38
CA SER A 339 3.82 -6.15 -10.60
C SER A 339 4.39 -4.82 -11.08
N VAL A 340 3.77 -3.73 -10.64
CA VAL A 340 4.26 -2.37 -10.84
C VAL A 340 5.23 -1.92 -9.74
N SER A 341 5.84 -2.88 -9.04
CA SER A 341 6.76 -2.62 -7.94
C SER A 341 8.22 -2.51 -8.41
N LEU A 342 9.01 -1.81 -7.62
CA LEU A 342 10.45 -1.69 -7.75
C LEU A 342 11.10 -2.02 -6.41
N SER A 343 12.12 -2.86 -6.39
CA SER A 343 13.05 -3.01 -5.28
C SER A 343 14.36 -2.29 -5.62
N TYR A 344 14.90 -1.53 -4.66
CA TYR A 344 16.08 -0.70 -4.93
C TYR A 344 16.95 -0.46 -3.70
N ILE A 345 18.20 -0.06 -3.96
CA ILE A 345 19.14 0.47 -2.96
C ILE A 345 19.30 1.95 -3.24
N GLY A 346 18.84 2.82 -2.35
CA GLY A 346 18.94 4.27 -2.48
C GLY A 346 20.20 4.82 -1.82
N PHE A 347 20.69 5.94 -2.36
CA PHE A 347 21.84 6.69 -1.82
C PHE A 347 21.38 8.02 -1.25
N ASN A 348 21.91 8.44 -0.11
CA ASN A 348 21.74 9.80 0.36
C ASN A 348 22.72 10.73 -0.37
N MET A 349 22.24 11.42 -1.41
CA MET A 349 23.07 12.25 -2.27
C MET A 349 23.59 13.54 -1.59
N GLN A 350 23.13 13.85 -0.37
CA GLN A 350 23.64 14.99 0.41
C GLN A 350 24.89 14.64 1.23
N LYS A 351 25.29 13.35 1.30
CA LYS A 351 26.42 12.87 2.11
C LYS A 351 27.58 12.39 1.26
N GLU A 352 28.81 12.73 1.70
CA GLU A 352 30.01 12.08 1.15
C GLU A 352 30.01 10.58 1.56
N PRO A 353 30.39 9.66 0.66
CA PRO A 353 30.87 9.90 -0.71
C PRO A 353 29.75 9.86 -1.78
N PHE A 354 28.46 9.75 -1.39
CA PHE A 354 27.33 9.59 -2.30
C PHE A 354 26.88 10.89 -3.00
N ASP A 355 27.41 12.06 -2.62
CA ASP A 355 27.33 13.30 -3.38
C ASP A 355 28.10 13.21 -4.71
N ASN A 356 29.09 12.29 -4.82
CA ASN A 356 29.85 12.05 -6.03
C ASN A 356 29.17 11.03 -6.96
N LYS A 357 28.70 11.50 -8.12
CA LYS A 357 28.05 10.66 -9.14
C LYS A 357 28.86 9.42 -9.52
N LYS A 358 30.19 9.50 -9.62
CA LYS A 358 31.04 8.36 -10.00
C LYS A 358 31.01 7.25 -8.95
N VAL A 359 30.89 7.59 -7.67
CA VAL A 359 30.76 6.59 -6.59
C VAL A 359 29.42 5.87 -6.72
N ARG A 360 28.31 6.59 -6.93
CA ARG A 360 26.99 5.99 -7.11
C ARG A 360 26.93 5.09 -8.35
N GLN A 361 27.48 5.55 -9.48
CA GLN A 361 27.60 4.75 -10.70
C GLN A 361 28.50 3.51 -10.50
N ALA A 362 29.59 3.63 -9.74
CA ALA A 362 30.45 2.49 -9.45
C ALA A 362 29.72 1.42 -8.65
N ILE A 363 28.94 1.80 -7.63
CA ILE A 363 28.16 0.85 -6.84
C ILE A 363 27.08 0.18 -7.70
N ASN A 364 26.38 0.95 -8.57
CA ASN A 364 25.45 0.38 -9.54
C ASN A 364 26.10 -0.73 -10.39
N LEU A 365 27.28 -0.44 -10.97
CA LEU A 365 28.03 -1.38 -11.83
C LEU A 365 28.62 -2.59 -11.06
N ALA A 366 28.78 -2.48 -9.74
CA ALA A 366 29.31 -3.55 -8.90
C ALA A 366 28.26 -4.59 -8.48
N ILE A 367 26.97 -4.22 -8.48
CA ILE A 367 25.88 -5.08 -8.03
C ILE A 367 25.34 -5.90 -9.20
N ASN A 368 25.35 -7.23 -9.06
CA ASN A 368 24.75 -8.13 -10.03
C ASN A 368 23.28 -8.39 -9.67
N GLN A 369 22.36 -7.72 -10.37
CA GLN A 369 20.91 -7.83 -10.13
C GLN A 369 20.40 -9.26 -10.38
N GLU A 370 20.92 -9.96 -11.39
CA GLU A 370 20.53 -11.35 -11.67
C GLU A 370 20.87 -12.29 -10.49
N GLU A 371 22.05 -12.09 -9.85
CA GLU A 371 22.40 -12.87 -8.66
C GLU A 371 21.48 -12.59 -7.46
N VAL A 372 21.03 -11.35 -7.29
CA VAL A 372 20.04 -10.99 -6.26
C VAL A 372 18.70 -11.66 -6.54
N ILE A 373 18.21 -11.58 -7.77
CA ILE A 373 16.94 -12.19 -8.17
C ILE A 373 16.97 -13.71 -8.00
N GLU A 374 18.00 -14.37 -8.53
CA GLU A 374 18.13 -15.82 -8.46
C GLU A 374 18.40 -16.34 -7.03
N GLY A 375 19.30 -15.66 -6.30
CA GLY A 375 19.74 -16.11 -4.98
C GLY A 375 18.78 -15.81 -3.85
N ILE A 376 18.17 -14.62 -3.84
CA ILE A 376 17.32 -14.14 -2.75
C ILE A 376 15.84 -14.30 -3.12
N TYR A 377 15.44 -13.89 -4.32
CA TYR A 377 14.05 -13.92 -4.76
C TYR A 377 13.66 -15.18 -5.55
N GLN A 378 14.54 -16.19 -5.63
CA GLN A 378 14.31 -17.48 -6.28
C GLN A 378 13.83 -17.36 -7.74
N GLY A 379 14.38 -16.39 -8.48
CA GLY A 379 13.98 -16.11 -9.86
C GLY A 379 12.62 -15.40 -9.98
N ASN A 380 12.08 -14.82 -8.89
CA ASN A 380 10.80 -14.14 -8.91
C ASN A 380 10.96 -12.65 -9.24
N GLY A 381 10.64 -12.29 -10.48
CA GLY A 381 10.71 -10.93 -11.02
C GLY A 381 11.69 -10.76 -12.16
N THR A 382 11.81 -9.54 -12.64
CA THR A 382 12.66 -9.14 -13.77
C THR A 382 13.65 -8.06 -13.36
N VAL A 383 14.83 -8.03 -13.99
CA VAL A 383 15.83 -6.98 -13.75
C VAL A 383 15.24 -5.61 -14.04
N ALA A 384 15.38 -4.68 -13.10
CA ALA A 384 14.97 -3.30 -13.28
C ALA A 384 16.11 -2.48 -13.92
N THR A 385 15.86 -1.89 -15.08
CA THR A 385 16.78 -0.95 -15.74
C THR A 385 16.55 0.50 -15.33
N GLY A 386 15.41 0.78 -14.73
CA GLY A 386 14.96 2.09 -14.27
C GLY A 386 13.91 1.97 -13.16
N PRO A 387 13.31 3.10 -12.74
CA PRO A 387 12.35 3.12 -11.64
C PRO A 387 10.95 2.61 -12.00
N LEU A 388 10.58 2.63 -13.27
CA LEU A 388 9.25 2.22 -13.74
C LEU A 388 9.25 0.76 -14.18
N ALA A 389 8.22 0.02 -13.79
CA ALA A 389 7.99 -1.34 -14.25
C ALA A 389 7.33 -1.37 -15.64
N PRO A 390 7.54 -2.43 -16.44
CA PRO A 390 6.74 -2.67 -17.64
C PRO A 390 5.24 -2.65 -17.30
N GLY A 391 4.41 -2.04 -18.17
CA GLY A 391 2.97 -1.84 -17.94
C GLY A 391 2.63 -0.50 -17.29
N VAL A 392 3.56 0.19 -16.62
CA VAL A 392 3.34 1.56 -16.12
C VAL A 392 3.35 2.53 -17.30
N PHE A 393 2.34 3.41 -17.39
CA PHE A 393 2.34 4.49 -18.38
C PHE A 393 3.63 5.32 -18.28
N GLY A 394 4.30 5.54 -19.41
CA GLY A 394 5.57 6.26 -19.46
C GLY A 394 6.82 5.39 -19.27
N TYR A 395 6.67 4.08 -19.02
CA TYR A 395 7.80 3.15 -19.12
C TYR A 395 8.39 3.14 -20.53
N ASP A 396 9.73 3.14 -20.60
CA ASP A 396 10.46 3.08 -21.88
C ASP A 396 11.52 1.99 -21.83
N ASP A 397 11.33 0.94 -22.62
CA ASP A 397 12.23 -0.21 -22.74
C ASP A 397 13.56 0.11 -23.46
N SER A 398 13.65 1.27 -24.11
CA SER A 398 14.87 1.75 -24.76
C SER A 398 15.85 2.41 -23.79
N VAL A 399 15.43 2.73 -22.55
CA VAL A 399 16.30 3.28 -21.51
C VAL A 399 17.21 2.19 -20.96
N GLU A 400 18.50 2.30 -21.28
CA GLU A 400 19.51 1.36 -20.79
C GLU A 400 19.93 1.76 -19.36
N GLY A 401 19.76 0.83 -18.40
CA GLY A 401 20.37 0.94 -17.07
C GLY A 401 21.90 0.82 -17.14
N LEU A 402 22.57 1.06 -16.02
CA LEU A 402 24.05 0.97 -15.95
C LEU A 402 24.56 -0.48 -16.13
N GLY A 403 23.76 -1.49 -15.76
CA GLY A 403 24.11 -2.90 -15.85
C GLY A 403 25.21 -3.34 -14.85
N TYR A 404 25.76 -4.55 -15.06
CA TYR A 404 26.81 -5.12 -14.22
C TYR A 404 28.17 -5.11 -14.94
N GLU A 405 29.08 -4.24 -14.51
CA GLU A 405 30.42 -4.07 -15.07
C GLU A 405 31.47 -3.88 -13.95
N PRO A 406 31.88 -4.95 -13.25
CA PRO A 406 32.73 -4.86 -12.04
C PRO A 406 34.11 -4.22 -12.29
N ASP A 407 34.75 -4.45 -13.45
CA ASP A 407 36.02 -3.80 -13.79
C ASP A 407 35.82 -2.27 -13.94
N ARG A 408 34.74 -1.84 -14.54
CA ARG A 408 34.40 -0.41 -14.70
C ARG A 408 34.03 0.24 -13.37
N ALA A 409 33.38 -0.49 -12.46
CA ALA A 409 33.11 -0.05 -11.10
C ALA A 409 34.43 0.34 -10.37
N GLN A 410 35.45 -0.52 -10.41
CA GLN A 410 36.74 -0.23 -9.82
C GLN A 410 37.43 0.98 -10.46
N GLU A 411 37.32 1.13 -11.79
CA GLU A 411 37.88 2.30 -12.47
C GLU A 411 37.22 3.60 -11.99
N LEU A 412 35.88 3.63 -11.85
CA LEU A 412 35.15 4.80 -11.39
C LEU A 412 35.47 5.17 -9.94
N LEU A 413 35.65 4.18 -9.06
CA LEU A 413 36.12 4.42 -7.68
C LEU A 413 37.49 5.06 -7.66
N ASN A 414 38.42 4.55 -8.48
CA ASN A 414 39.78 5.13 -8.62
C ASN A 414 39.71 6.57 -9.16
N GLU A 415 38.89 6.82 -10.20
CA GLU A 415 38.66 8.16 -10.77
C GLU A 415 38.03 9.14 -9.77
N ALA A 416 37.24 8.62 -8.84
CA ALA A 416 36.60 9.39 -7.78
C ALA A 416 37.54 9.65 -6.57
N GLY A 417 38.70 8.98 -6.51
CA GLY A 417 39.66 9.11 -5.43
C GLY A 417 39.42 8.18 -4.25
N TYR A 418 38.70 7.10 -4.46
CA TYR A 418 38.36 6.06 -3.46
C TYR A 418 38.98 4.70 -3.78
N GLU A 419 40.21 4.69 -4.31
CA GLU A 419 40.96 3.46 -4.59
C GLU A 419 41.24 2.62 -3.34
N ASP A 420 41.31 3.24 -2.16
CA ASP A 420 41.50 2.58 -0.87
C ASP A 420 40.18 2.20 -0.18
N GLY A 421 39.04 2.48 -0.82
CA GLY A 421 37.68 2.28 -0.25
C GLY A 421 37.28 3.34 0.78
N PHE A 422 36.21 3.05 1.52
CA PHE A 422 35.67 3.89 2.59
C PHE A 422 34.76 3.07 3.52
N GLU A 423 34.39 3.65 4.67
CA GLU A 423 33.42 3.07 5.61
C GLU A 423 32.05 3.74 5.37
N THR A 424 30.94 2.98 5.44
CA THR A 424 29.56 3.48 5.26
C THR A 424 28.54 2.59 5.94
N THR A 425 27.28 3.02 5.98
CA THR A 425 26.15 2.26 6.53
C THR A 425 25.11 1.94 5.44
N LEU A 426 24.50 0.76 5.53
CA LEU A 426 23.36 0.36 4.72
C LEU A 426 22.20 -0.01 5.64
N TRP A 427 21.12 0.75 5.57
CA TRP A 427 19.96 0.58 6.43
C TRP A 427 18.87 -0.25 5.76
N THR A 428 18.18 -1.07 6.54
CA THR A 428 17.01 -1.84 6.11
C THR A 428 16.04 -2.00 7.27
N ASN A 429 14.83 -2.51 7.00
CA ASN A 429 13.92 -3.00 8.02
C ASN A 429 14.05 -4.53 8.19
N ASP A 430 13.22 -5.11 9.05
CA ASP A 430 13.16 -6.53 9.40
C ASP A 430 12.62 -7.48 8.31
N ASN A 431 12.39 -6.97 7.08
CA ASN A 431 12.01 -7.81 5.94
C ASN A 431 13.18 -8.71 5.51
N GLU A 432 12.99 -10.03 5.56
CA GLU A 432 14.02 -11.03 5.32
C GLU A 432 14.77 -10.82 4.00
N SER A 433 14.05 -10.65 2.89
CA SER A 433 14.70 -10.48 1.57
C SER A 433 15.49 -9.16 1.45
N ARG A 434 15.05 -8.11 2.15
CA ARG A 434 15.79 -6.83 2.20
C ARG A 434 17.05 -6.96 3.06
N VAL A 435 16.99 -7.70 4.17
CA VAL A 435 18.15 -8.00 5.01
C VAL A 435 19.17 -8.83 4.23
N GLU A 436 18.72 -9.88 3.53
CA GLU A 436 19.59 -10.69 2.67
C GLU A 436 20.19 -9.86 1.53
N THR A 437 19.44 -8.97 0.91
CA THR A 437 19.94 -8.02 -0.10
C THR A 437 21.02 -7.11 0.49
N ALA A 438 20.81 -6.58 1.70
CA ALA A 438 21.81 -5.73 2.37
C ALA A 438 23.11 -6.48 2.68
N VAL A 439 23.01 -7.74 3.11
CA VAL A 439 24.18 -8.61 3.36
C VAL A 439 24.92 -8.93 2.05
N TYR A 440 24.19 -9.24 0.97
CA TYR A 440 24.79 -9.43 -0.35
C TYR A 440 25.56 -8.18 -0.81
N VAL A 441 24.98 -6.99 -0.65
CA VAL A 441 25.64 -5.72 -1.00
C VAL A 441 26.89 -5.49 -0.15
N GLN A 442 26.84 -5.78 1.16
CA GLN A 442 27.99 -5.71 2.06
C GLN A 442 29.15 -6.61 1.55
N ASP A 443 28.83 -7.85 1.19
CA ASP A 443 29.83 -8.81 0.70
C ASP A 443 30.46 -8.34 -0.62
N VAL A 444 29.65 -7.92 -1.59
CA VAL A 444 30.12 -7.41 -2.89
C VAL A 444 30.99 -6.17 -2.73
N LEU A 445 30.56 -5.19 -1.95
CA LEU A 445 31.29 -3.93 -1.78
C LEU A 445 32.59 -4.11 -0.99
N SER A 446 32.72 -5.19 -0.18
CA SER A 446 33.97 -5.56 0.50
C SER A 446 35.13 -5.85 -0.49
N GLU A 447 34.82 -6.34 -1.69
CA GLU A 447 35.80 -6.60 -2.76
C GLU A 447 36.46 -5.31 -3.28
N TYR A 448 35.77 -4.17 -3.11
CA TYR A 448 36.24 -2.83 -3.46
C TYR A 448 36.81 -2.06 -2.26
N ASN A 449 37.12 -2.74 -1.13
CA ASN A 449 37.54 -2.17 0.14
C ASN A 449 36.54 -1.19 0.75
N ILE A 450 35.26 -1.29 0.41
CA ILE A 450 34.19 -0.54 1.03
C ILE A 450 33.65 -1.35 2.21
N ASP A 451 33.78 -0.82 3.43
CA ASP A 451 33.30 -1.46 4.66
C ASP A 451 31.90 -0.97 4.96
N VAL A 452 30.91 -1.85 4.78
CA VAL A 452 29.48 -1.54 4.93
C VAL A 452 28.98 -2.13 6.25
N GLU A 453 28.49 -1.27 7.16
CA GLU A 453 27.75 -1.68 8.36
C GLU A 453 26.27 -1.79 8.03
N VAL A 454 25.70 -3.01 8.04
CA VAL A 454 24.26 -3.22 7.86
C VAL A 454 23.53 -2.90 9.17
N GLN A 455 22.51 -2.04 9.11
CA GLN A 455 21.67 -1.65 10.24
C GLN A 455 20.21 -2.01 9.97
N GLU A 456 19.66 -2.92 10.78
CA GLU A 456 18.27 -3.30 10.77
C GLU A 456 17.49 -2.44 11.76
N LEU A 457 16.39 -1.83 11.32
CA LEU A 457 15.56 -0.92 12.09
C LEU A 457 14.08 -1.38 12.06
N GLU A 458 13.34 -1.09 13.13
CA GLU A 458 11.89 -1.25 13.14
C GLU A 458 11.27 -0.33 12.07
N TRP A 459 10.19 -0.79 11.41
CA TRP A 459 9.63 -0.17 10.21
C TRP A 459 9.31 1.32 10.34
N GLY A 460 8.57 1.72 11.41
CA GLY A 460 8.22 3.13 11.62
C GLY A 460 9.44 4.01 11.84
N THR A 461 10.38 3.56 12.68
CA THR A 461 11.68 4.21 12.92
C THR A 461 12.52 4.29 11.66
N TYR A 462 12.52 3.24 10.84
CA TYR A 462 13.24 3.20 9.58
C TYR A 462 12.72 4.26 8.60
N LEU A 463 11.39 4.35 8.44
CA LEU A 463 10.76 5.34 7.56
C LEU A 463 11.01 6.78 8.02
N GLU A 464 10.86 7.05 9.33
CA GLU A 464 11.10 8.39 9.91
C GLU A 464 12.55 8.83 9.71
N ARG A 465 13.50 7.98 10.10
CA ARG A 465 14.92 8.34 10.06
C ARG A 465 15.47 8.44 8.64
N THR A 466 14.98 7.61 7.70
CA THR A 466 15.35 7.74 6.28
C THR A 466 14.76 9.00 5.66
N ALA A 467 13.54 9.39 6.00
CA ALA A 467 12.94 10.65 5.59
C ALA A 467 13.72 11.88 6.10
N ASN A 468 14.32 11.77 7.29
CA ASN A 468 15.16 12.82 7.89
C ASN A 468 16.61 12.83 7.33
N GLY A 469 16.98 11.92 6.40
CA GLY A 469 18.31 11.86 5.79
C GLY A 469 19.41 11.41 6.73
N GLU A 470 19.11 10.60 7.75
CA GLU A 470 20.11 10.13 8.71
C GLU A 470 20.97 8.97 8.14
N HIS A 471 20.45 8.20 7.17
CA HIS A 471 21.12 7.09 6.48
C HIS A 471 22.20 7.56 5.51
N ASP A 472 23.08 6.62 5.11
CA ASP A 472 24.01 6.78 3.99
C ASP A 472 23.45 6.06 2.75
N MET A 473 23.19 4.76 2.86
CA MET A 473 22.45 3.93 1.89
C MET A 473 21.25 3.26 2.57
N PHE A 474 20.28 2.83 1.78
CA PHE A 474 19.11 2.13 2.31
C PHE A 474 18.49 1.17 1.28
N VAL A 475 17.87 0.07 1.74
CA VAL A 475 17.14 -0.89 0.90
C VAL A 475 15.65 -0.68 1.09
N LEU A 476 14.93 -0.37 0.02
CA LEU A 476 13.49 -0.14 0.07
C LEU A 476 12.81 -0.65 -1.21
N GLY A 477 11.51 -0.58 -1.26
CA GLY A 477 10.69 -0.81 -2.43
C GLY A 477 9.75 0.36 -2.67
N TRP A 478 9.24 0.43 -3.90
CA TRP A 478 8.19 1.35 -4.32
C TRP A 478 7.17 0.63 -5.19
N SER A 479 5.90 0.94 -5.07
CA SER A 479 4.87 0.44 -5.98
C SER A 479 4.19 1.62 -6.64
N THR A 480 4.16 1.64 -7.98
CA THR A 480 3.53 2.70 -8.77
C THR A 480 2.02 2.44 -8.88
N VAL A 481 1.34 2.58 -7.74
CA VAL A 481 -0.05 2.15 -7.52
C VAL A 481 -1.10 2.82 -8.41
N THR A 482 -0.78 3.92 -9.05
CA THR A 482 -1.66 4.56 -10.04
C THR A 482 -1.44 4.04 -11.46
N GLY A 483 -0.39 3.22 -11.69
CA GLY A 483 0.00 2.79 -13.03
C GLY A 483 0.54 3.91 -13.92
N ASP A 484 0.83 5.09 -13.39
CA ASP A 484 1.30 6.26 -14.11
C ASP A 484 2.69 6.69 -13.65
N ALA A 485 3.55 7.07 -14.61
CA ALA A 485 4.92 7.52 -14.34
C ALA A 485 4.99 8.71 -13.38
N ASP A 486 3.97 9.55 -13.31
CA ASP A 486 3.93 10.67 -12.37
C ASP A 486 4.14 10.18 -10.94
N TYR A 487 3.36 9.18 -10.52
CA TYR A 487 3.49 8.62 -9.16
C TYR A 487 4.84 7.94 -8.92
N GLY A 488 5.36 7.24 -9.93
CA GLY A 488 6.64 6.52 -9.84
C GLY A 488 7.88 7.42 -9.89
N LEU A 489 7.78 8.58 -10.52
CA LEU A 489 8.92 9.47 -10.71
C LEU A 489 8.86 10.73 -9.85
N TYR A 490 7.72 11.41 -9.78
CA TYR A 490 7.59 12.65 -9.04
C TYR A 490 7.81 12.43 -7.53
N ALA A 491 7.13 11.44 -6.95
CA ALA A 491 7.27 11.15 -5.53
C ALA A 491 8.69 10.69 -5.13
N LEU A 492 9.38 9.94 -6.00
CA LEU A 492 10.72 9.43 -5.70
C LEU A 492 11.86 10.41 -5.97
N PHE A 493 11.68 11.37 -6.91
CA PHE A 493 12.82 12.10 -7.43
C PHE A 493 12.64 13.63 -7.54
N HIS A 494 11.40 14.15 -7.48
CA HIS A 494 11.20 15.62 -7.51
C HIS A 494 11.71 16.27 -6.22
N SER A 495 12.37 17.44 -6.32
CA SER A 495 12.94 18.14 -5.17
C SER A 495 11.91 18.52 -4.10
N SER A 496 10.65 18.80 -4.49
CA SER A 496 9.58 19.08 -3.52
C SER A 496 9.13 17.87 -2.71
N ALA A 497 9.44 16.64 -3.18
CA ALA A 497 9.09 15.39 -2.53
C ALA A 497 10.17 14.84 -1.59
N VAL A 498 11.21 15.64 -1.30
CA VAL A 498 12.30 15.25 -0.39
C VAL A 498 11.75 14.91 0.99
N GLY A 499 12.13 13.73 1.50
CA GLY A 499 11.78 13.25 2.83
C GLY A 499 10.62 12.26 2.86
N SER A 500 9.57 12.57 3.60
CA SER A 500 8.47 11.63 3.89
C SER A 500 7.62 11.28 2.67
N THR A 501 7.52 12.16 1.67
CA THR A 501 6.73 11.93 0.45
C THR A 501 7.30 10.76 -0.37
N GLY A 502 8.65 10.61 -0.47
CA GLY A 502 9.25 9.49 -1.19
C GLY A 502 10.71 9.70 -1.59
N ASN A 503 11.14 10.92 -1.90
CA ASN A 503 12.51 11.24 -2.30
C ASN A 503 13.48 11.15 -1.11
N ARG A 504 13.78 9.92 -0.67
CA ARG A 504 14.75 9.61 0.39
C ARG A 504 16.19 9.56 -0.13
N SER A 505 16.38 9.61 -1.44
CA SER A 505 17.72 9.78 -2.05
C SER A 505 18.19 11.23 -2.05
N PHE A 506 17.32 12.17 -1.68
CA PHE A 506 17.61 13.61 -1.65
C PHE A 506 18.11 14.12 -3.01
N VAL A 507 17.42 13.67 -4.06
CA VAL A 507 17.67 14.19 -5.41
C VAL A 507 17.21 15.64 -5.48
N GLU A 508 18.11 16.54 -5.87
CA GLU A 508 17.83 17.94 -6.16
C GLU A 508 18.44 18.26 -7.53
N ASN A 509 17.61 18.27 -8.59
CA ASN A 509 18.06 18.50 -9.96
C ASN A 509 17.02 19.30 -10.75
N GLU A 510 17.35 20.55 -11.09
CA GLU A 510 16.43 21.48 -11.78
C GLU A 510 15.96 20.96 -13.16
N GLU A 511 16.79 20.22 -13.91
CA GLU A 511 16.43 19.67 -15.22
C GLU A 511 15.41 18.52 -15.05
N LEU A 512 15.63 17.66 -14.06
CA LEU A 512 14.70 16.59 -13.72
C LEU A 512 13.37 17.14 -13.21
N ASP A 513 13.41 18.13 -12.29
CA ASP A 513 12.21 18.77 -11.76
C ASP A 513 11.34 19.36 -12.88
N GLN A 514 11.98 20.03 -13.87
CA GLN A 514 11.28 20.57 -15.02
C GLN A 514 10.61 19.49 -15.88
N LEU A 515 11.32 18.38 -16.15
CA LEU A 515 10.73 17.26 -16.90
C LEU A 515 9.54 16.63 -16.16
N LEU A 516 9.65 16.46 -14.85
CA LEU A 516 8.59 15.91 -14.02
C LEU A 516 7.37 16.84 -13.93
N ASP A 517 7.60 18.16 -13.82
CA ASP A 517 6.54 19.17 -13.85
C ASP A 517 5.87 19.27 -15.23
N GLU A 518 6.64 19.15 -16.32
CA GLU A 518 6.10 19.13 -17.68
C GLU A 518 5.30 17.86 -17.95
N GLY A 519 5.80 16.66 -17.56
CA GLY A 519 5.13 15.38 -17.73
C GLY A 519 3.81 15.29 -16.97
N ARG A 520 3.71 15.93 -15.82
CA ARG A 520 2.48 16.05 -15.01
C ARG A 520 1.40 16.89 -15.69
N ARG A 521 1.80 17.88 -16.50
CA ARG A 521 0.91 18.86 -17.14
C ARG A 521 0.60 18.61 -18.61
N GLU A 522 1.42 17.82 -19.29
CA GLU A 522 1.23 17.48 -20.70
C GLU A 522 0.08 16.49 -20.88
N THR A 523 -0.93 16.87 -21.63
CA THR A 523 -2.14 16.06 -21.88
C THR A 523 -2.07 15.25 -23.17
N ASP A 524 -1.11 15.51 -24.06
CA ASP A 524 -0.83 14.67 -25.22
C ASP A 524 0.02 13.46 -24.77
N GLU A 525 -0.55 12.27 -24.82
CA GLU A 525 0.06 11.04 -24.29
C GLU A 525 1.43 10.73 -24.92
N GLU A 526 1.60 10.94 -26.24
CA GLU A 526 2.85 10.63 -26.90
C GLU A 526 3.97 11.57 -26.47
N LYS A 527 3.68 12.87 -26.34
CA LYS A 527 4.66 13.84 -25.81
C LYS A 527 4.96 13.58 -24.34
N ARG A 528 3.95 13.19 -23.58
CA ARG A 528 4.10 12.83 -22.18
C ARG A 528 5.05 11.64 -21.99
N LYS A 529 4.93 10.60 -22.83
CA LYS A 529 5.87 9.48 -22.88
C LYS A 529 7.29 9.91 -23.25
N GLU A 530 7.44 10.83 -24.24
CA GLU A 530 8.75 11.39 -24.61
C GLU A 530 9.39 12.10 -23.41
N ILE A 531 8.64 12.92 -22.66
CA ILE A 531 9.13 13.63 -21.47
C ILE A 531 9.59 12.63 -20.38
N TYR A 532 8.81 11.61 -20.12
CA TYR A 532 9.19 10.60 -19.13
C TYR A 532 10.36 9.70 -19.59
N SER A 533 10.53 9.47 -20.87
CA SER A 533 11.72 8.81 -21.42
C SER A 533 12.99 9.66 -21.18
N GLU A 534 12.92 10.98 -21.41
CA GLU A 534 14.02 11.91 -21.10
C GLU A 534 14.32 11.91 -19.60
N ALA A 535 13.30 11.94 -18.72
CA ALA A 535 13.48 11.87 -17.28
C ALA A 535 14.14 10.57 -16.81
N GLN A 536 13.73 9.42 -17.34
CA GLN A 536 14.34 8.12 -17.03
C GLN A 536 15.80 8.05 -17.51
N THR A 537 16.10 8.58 -18.70
CA THR A 537 17.47 8.66 -19.22
C THR A 537 18.36 9.52 -18.31
N LEU A 538 17.85 10.66 -17.84
CA LEU A 538 18.56 11.52 -16.91
C LEU A 538 18.78 10.84 -15.55
N LEU A 539 17.79 10.09 -15.04
CA LEU A 539 17.90 9.31 -13.82
C LEU A 539 18.95 8.21 -13.91
N ALA A 540 19.07 7.52 -15.05
CA ALA A 540 20.15 6.56 -15.29
C ALA A 540 21.54 7.22 -15.21
N ASP A 541 21.70 8.44 -15.70
CA ASP A 541 22.96 9.20 -15.58
C ASP A 541 23.23 9.71 -14.15
N ILE A 542 22.20 10.22 -13.45
CA ILE A 542 22.30 10.69 -12.06
C ILE A 542 22.64 9.52 -11.11
N ALA A 543 22.08 8.33 -11.38
CA ALA A 543 22.23 7.13 -10.59
C ALA A 543 21.89 7.32 -9.09
N PRO A 544 20.67 7.80 -8.75
CA PRO A 544 20.29 8.04 -7.35
C PRO A 544 20.06 6.75 -6.56
N MET A 545 19.89 5.64 -7.27
CA MET A 545 19.58 4.31 -6.75
C MET A 545 20.28 3.23 -7.58
N VAL A 546 20.47 2.05 -7.00
CA VAL A 546 20.61 0.79 -7.75
C VAL A 546 19.20 0.23 -7.88
N TYR A 547 18.64 0.20 -9.08
CA TYR A 547 17.37 -0.47 -9.36
C TYR A 547 17.65 -1.97 -9.39
N ILE A 548 16.99 -2.75 -8.54
CA ILE A 548 17.27 -4.20 -8.42
C ILE A 548 16.36 -4.98 -9.35
N HIS A 549 15.06 -5.01 -9.06
CA HIS A 549 14.10 -5.78 -9.84
C HIS A 549 12.68 -5.26 -9.69
N HIS A 550 11.85 -5.64 -10.65
CA HIS A 550 10.39 -5.60 -10.56
C HIS A 550 9.92 -6.99 -10.14
N GLN A 551 9.38 -7.09 -8.92
CA GLN A 551 8.97 -8.36 -8.35
C GLN A 551 7.60 -8.77 -8.89
N ASP A 552 7.39 -10.07 -9.16
CA ASP A 552 6.07 -10.57 -9.51
C ASP A 552 5.24 -10.88 -8.26
N HIS A 553 3.91 -10.71 -8.35
CA HIS A 553 2.99 -11.24 -7.37
C HIS A 553 2.93 -12.77 -7.49
N LEU A 554 2.91 -13.46 -6.36
CA LEU A 554 2.81 -14.92 -6.28
C LEU A 554 1.61 -15.31 -5.41
N LYS A 555 0.69 -16.08 -5.99
CA LYS A 555 -0.42 -16.69 -5.26
C LYS A 555 -0.43 -18.20 -5.50
N GLY A 556 -0.60 -18.96 -4.43
CA GLY A 556 -0.93 -20.38 -4.54
C GLY A 556 -2.44 -20.52 -4.72
N VAL A 557 -2.87 -21.33 -5.68
CA VAL A 557 -4.29 -21.45 -6.05
C VAL A 557 -4.63 -22.92 -6.23
N ARG A 558 -5.77 -23.39 -5.70
CA ARG A 558 -6.28 -24.74 -5.95
C ARG A 558 -6.68 -24.90 -7.42
N GLU A 559 -6.41 -26.06 -8.02
CA GLU A 559 -6.74 -26.32 -9.43
C GLU A 559 -8.24 -26.26 -9.75
N ASN A 560 -9.11 -26.47 -8.75
CA ASN A 560 -10.55 -26.36 -8.91
C ASN A 560 -11.09 -24.92 -8.85
N VAL A 561 -10.23 -23.92 -8.65
CA VAL A 561 -10.57 -22.49 -8.76
C VAL A 561 -10.30 -22.04 -10.19
N GLU A 562 -11.35 -21.70 -10.91
CA GLU A 562 -11.30 -21.25 -12.31
C GLU A 562 -11.57 -19.75 -12.40
N ASN A 563 -11.11 -19.09 -13.47
CA ASN A 563 -11.29 -17.67 -13.77
C ASN A 563 -10.71 -16.70 -12.72
N TYR A 564 -9.80 -17.17 -11.88
CA TYR A 564 -9.08 -16.34 -10.93
C TYR A 564 -7.87 -15.68 -11.58
N SER A 565 -7.65 -14.42 -11.28
CA SER A 565 -6.43 -13.67 -11.59
C SER A 565 -6.10 -12.66 -10.49
N VAL A 566 -4.91 -12.10 -10.58
CA VAL A 566 -4.42 -10.99 -9.77
C VAL A 566 -4.01 -9.88 -10.72
N ASP A 567 -4.34 -8.64 -10.41
CA ASP A 567 -3.89 -7.50 -11.20
C ASP A 567 -2.43 -7.10 -10.88
N PRO A 568 -1.81 -6.19 -11.64
CA PRO A 568 -0.45 -5.72 -11.38
C PRO A 568 -0.25 -5.01 -10.04
N LEU A 569 -1.32 -4.63 -9.34
CA LEU A 569 -1.30 -4.06 -7.99
C LEU A 569 -1.34 -5.13 -6.89
N GLY A 570 -1.56 -6.40 -7.26
CA GLY A 570 -1.67 -7.53 -6.34
C GLY A 570 -3.08 -7.76 -5.80
N ILE A 571 -4.09 -7.13 -6.42
CA ILE A 571 -5.50 -7.22 -6.00
C ILE A 571 -6.17 -8.42 -6.66
N HIS A 572 -6.84 -9.24 -5.84
CA HIS A 572 -7.59 -10.41 -6.27
C HIS A 572 -8.79 -10.02 -7.14
N GLN A 573 -8.89 -10.58 -8.34
CA GLN A 573 -10.02 -10.41 -9.25
C GLN A 573 -11.03 -11.53 -9.03
N LEU A 574 -12.07 -11.29 -8.19
CA LEU A 574 -12.94 -12.34 -7.65
C LEU A 574 -14.33 -12.41 -8.28
N LYS A 575 -14.74 -11.45 -9.11
CA LYS A 575 -16.10 -11.36 -9.66
C LYS A 575 -16.54 -12.61 -10.41
N ASN A 576 -15.65 -13.17 -11.25
CA ASN A 576 -15.96 -14.26 -12.16
C ASN A 576 -15.39 -15.61 -11.71
N VAL A 577 -14.87 -15.68 -10.49
CA VAL A 577 -14.27 -16.91 -9.96
C VAL A 577 -15.32 -17.99 -9.81
N GLU A 578 -14.97 -19.22 -10.21
CA GLU A 578 -15.80 -20.42 -10.07
C GLU A 578 -15.04 -21.50 -9.32
N ILE A 579 -15.74 -22.30 -8.50
CA ILE A 579 -15.20 -23.47 -7.83
C ILE A 579 -15.82 -24.70 -8.47
N THR A 580 -14.98 -25.51 -9.16
CA THR A 580 -15.41 -26.76 -9.79
C THR A 580 -15.19 -27.95 -8.83
N ASN A 581 -16.05 -29.01 -8.95
CA ASN A 581 -16.01 -30.19 -8.06
C ASN A 581 -14.91 -31.19 -8.46
#